data_06c67f65618a9ac98a7fd47b840fff1a
#
_entry.id   06c67f65618a9ac98a7fd47b840fff1a
#
_cell.length_a   1.000
_cell.length_b   1.000
_cell.length_c   1.000
_cell.angle_alpha   90.00
_cell.angle_beta   90.00
_cell.angle_gamma   90.00
#
_symmetry.space_group_name_H-M   'P 1'
#
loop_
_entity.id
_entity.type
_entity.pdbx_description
1 polymer ?
#
loop_
_entity_poly.entity_id
_entity_poly.type
_entity_poly.pdbx_seq_one_letter_code
_entity_poly.pdbx_strand_id
1 'polypeptide(L)'
;MLLGSLGVAAIGVLSACGGNDSPSTSASSSSGKNSSAAGAAGSILVWTDSNREPVLRKVAEQFKSDTGVTVKLAVKDFAKIPDDFITQAPTGKGPDAAIAAHDATGRMVQNGVIAPLELGEISAYQDVAIQAFTVNGKIYGVPYATENIALVRNTTFVKDAPKTFDDMIEMGKKSGAKYPFLVGLDPKQSDPYHLYPFQASFGAPVFELKDKGFDSSKVAMGGTNGEKFASWLADQGKTKNFNLNVSQDISKDLFAKGQAAFILTGPWSLDSFTKAGIKYEISEVPSAGDRPATPFVGVQGFWMSAKTKDAVATQKFLVEYIGNPNVQTELFKVGHRPPASKQAFEKAKTDKDVAAFGAVGQKAVPMPNIPAMGSVWADWGVAQAEIISGKASSPKATWDAMVKAIDEKIKKG
;
A
#
# COMPACT_ATOMS: atom_id res chain seq x y z
N MET A 1 -20.89 20.97 -56.38
CA MET A 1 -22.06 20.23 -56.94
C MET A 1 -22.79 19.70 -55.75
N LEU A 2 -23.81 20.37 -55.37
CA LEU A 2 -25.26 20.11 -55.57
C LEU A 2 -25.76 19.13 -54.52
N LEU A 3 -26.47 19.64 -53.48
CA LEU A 3 -27.93 19.86 -53.40
C LEU A 3 -28.65 18.56 -53.08
N GLY A 4 -29.48 18.40 -52.14
CA GLY A 4 -30.53 19.16 -51.50
C GLY A 4 -31.40 18.12 -50.84
N SER A 5 -32.16 18.29 -49.99
CA SER A 5 -33.32 19.08 -49.59
C SER A 5 -34.20 18.17 -48.70
N LEU A 6 -34.63 18.61 -47.55
CA LEU A 6 -35.91 19.24 -47.20
C LEU A 6 -37.17 18.32 -47.16
N GLY A 7 -37.90 18.42 -46.07
CA GLY A 7 -39.32 18.13 -45.92
C GLY A 7 -39.68 17.73 -44.48
N VAL A 8 -40.04 18.52 -43.54
CA VAL A 8 -41.20 19.38 -43.27
C VAL A 8 -42.48 18.59 -42.85
N ALA A 9 -42.84 18.83 -41.59
CA ALA A 9 -44.14 19.19 -40.98
C ALA A 9 -45.25 18.12 -41.03
N ALA A 10 -46.26 18.07 -40.20
CA ALA A 10 -46.89 18.97 -39.25
C ALA A 10 -47.92 18.16 -38.44
N ILE A 11 -48.22 18.58 -37.23
CA ILE A 11 -49.41 19.28 -36.72
C ILE A 11 -50.67 18.40 -36.48
N GLY A 12 -51.25 18.59 -35.31
CA GLY A 12 -52.70 18.63 -35.06
C GLY A 12 -53.18 17.62 -34.00
N VAL A 13 -54.07 17.86 -33.09
CA VAL A 13 -54.76 19.05 -32.54
C VAL A 13 -55.51 18.54 -31.32
N LEU A 14 -55.66 19.36 -30.36
CA LEU A 14 -56.54 19.43 -29.22
C LEU A 14 -57.96 18.84 -29.39
N SER A 15 -58.51 18.30 -28.27
CA SER A 15 -59.89 18.63 -27.88
C SER A 15 -60.14 18.41 -26.41
N ALA A 16 -60.71 19.41 -25.81
CA ALA A 16 -61.16 19.58 -24.43
C ALA A 16 -62.66 19.29 -24.27
N CYS A 17 -63.10 19.43 -23.06
CA CYS A 17 -64.46 19.47 -22.45
C CYS A 17 -64.85 18.23 -21.69
N GLY A 18 -65.16 18.24 -20.44
CA GLY A 18 -65.82 19.23 -19.60
C GLY A 18 -67.03 18.54 -18.98
N GLY A 19 -67.18 18.60 -17.62
CA GLY A 19 -68.38 18.08 -16.97
C GLY A 19 -68.21 17.92 -15.46
N ASN A 20 -68.76 18.83 -14.78
CA ASN A 20 -68.86 19.01 -13.32
C ASN A 20 -69.90 18.03 -12.75
N ASP A 21 -69.66 17.45 -11.54
CA ASP A 21 -70.63 17.43 -10.43
C ASP A 21 -70.10 16.61 -9.23
N SER A 22 -70.09 17.22 -8.07
CA SER A 22 -69.94 16.61 -6.73
C SER A 22 -71.35 16.53 -6.10
N PRO A 23 -71.59 15.94 -4.92
CA PRO A 23 -70.78 15.23 -3.92
C PRO A 23 -71.46 13.96 -3.34
N SER A 24 -70.70 13.11 -2.63
CA SER A 24 -71.14 12.62 -1.30
C SER A 24 -70.10 11.65 -0.68
N THR A 25 -69.91 11.90 0.59
CA THR A 25 -69.14 11.21 1.64
C THR A 25 -69.41 9.72 1.75
N SER A 26 -68.30 8.94 1.91
CA SER A 26 -68.21 7.86 2.91
C SER A 26 -66.78 7.49 3.20
N ALA A 27 -66.48 7.59 4.49
CA ALA A 27 -65.16 7.19 5.04
C ALA A 27 -64.96 5.67 4.98
N SER A 28 -63.88 5.22 4.44
CA SER A 28 -63.36 3.88 4.68
C SER A 28 -61.89 3.98 4.96
N SER A 29 -61.52 3.75 6.20
CA SER A 29 -60.18 3.58 6.69
C SER A 29 -59.53 2.34 6.04
N SER A 30 -58.62 2.57 5.08
CA SER A 30 -57.69 1.53 4.65
C SER A 30 -56.30 1.89 5.17
N SER A 31 -55.85 1.09 6.12
CA SER A 31 -54.47 1.06 6.59
C SER A 31 -53.52 0.92 5.41
N GLY A 32 -52.90 2.03 5.00
CA GLY A 32 -51.81 2.05 4.04
C GLY A 32 -50.59 1.36 4.65
N LYS A 33 -50.34 0.14 4.20
CA LYS A 33 -49.00 -0.44 4.33
C LYS A 33 -48.06 0.48 3.59
N ASN A 34 -47.22 1.19 4.35
CA ASN A 34 -46.02 1.80 3.85
C ASN A 34 -45.13 0.66 3.31
N SER A 35 -45.26 0.31 2.05
CA SER A 35 -44.25 -0.39 1.32
C SER A 35 -43.12 0.61 1.11
N SER A 36 -42.16 0.58 2.02
CA SER A 36 -40.83 1.14 1.76
C SER A 36 -40.36 0.54 0.44
N ALA A 37 -40.34 1.34 -0.61
CA ALA A 37 -39.68 0.97 -1.86
C ALA A 37 -38.26 0.56 -1.48
N ALA A 38 -37.98 -0.73 -1.49
CA ALA A 38 -36.62 -1.23 -1.47
C ALA A 38 -35.98 -0.70 -2.74
N GLY A 39 -35.29 0.43 -2.63
CA GLY A 39 -34.46 0.96 -3.69
C GLY A 39 -33.53 -0.17 -4.15
N ALA A 40 -33.31 -0.27 -5.45
CA ALA A 40 -32.42 -1.28 -6.02
C ALA A 40 -31.12 -1.27 -5.21
N ALA A 41 -30.81 -2.41 -4.58
CA ALA A 41 -29.65 -2.54 -3.71
C ALA A 41 -28.39 -2.14 -4.50
N GLY A 42 -27.74 -1.06 -4.07
CA GLY A 42 -26.54 -0.51 -4.71
C GLY A 42 -25.38 -1.50 -4.72
N SER A 43 -24.35 -1.20 -5.47
CA SER A 43 -23.11 -1.95 -5.39
C SER A 43 -21.91 -1.02 -5.40
N ILE A 44 -20.90 -1.32 -4.60
CA ILE A 44 -19.60 -0.65 -4.59
C ILE A 44 -18.50 -1.58 -5.08
N LEU A 45 -17.49 -1.03 -5.74
CA LEU A 45 -16.31 -1.75 -6.23
C LEU A 45 -15.10 -1.42 -5.34
N VAL A 46 -14.47 -2.45 -4.79
CA VAL A 46 -13.27 -2.31 -3.96
C VAL A 46 -12.10 -3.03 -4.61
N TRP A 47 -11.00 -2.32 -4.84
CA TRP A 47 -9.75 -2.93 -5.26
C TRP A 47 -8.96 -3.41 -4.06
N THR A 48 -8.49 -4.64 -4.15
CA THR A 48 -7.69 -5.31 -3.13
C THR A 48 -6.61 -6.17 -3.79
N ASP A 49 -5.80 -6.85 -2.99
CA ASP A 49 -4.85 -7.86 -3.45
C ASP A 49 -5.24 -9.27 -2.98
N SER A 50 -4.49 -10.26 -3.45
CA SER A 50 -4.74 -11.68 -3.15
C SER A 50 -4.51 -12.04 -1.66
N ASN A 51 -3.69 -11.28 -0.92
CA ASN A 51 -3.42 -11.54 0.49
C ASN A 51 -4.63 -11.19 1.37
N ARG A 52 -5.33 -10.09 1.05
CA ARG A 52 -6.45 -9.57 1.85
C ARG A 52 -7.81 -10.05 1.38
N GLU A 53 -7.91 -10.43 0.12
CA GLU A 53 -9.17 -10.80 -0.54
C GLU A 53 -9.98 -11.86 0.23
N PRO A 54 -9.41 -12.93 0.80
CA PRO A 54 -10.18 -13.94 1.51
C PRO A 54 -10.93 -13.41 2.74
N VAL A 55 -10.35 -12.44 3.45
CA VAL A 55 -11.00 -11.78 4.59
C VAL A 55 -12.05 -10.80 4.10
N LEU A 56 -11.70 -9.96 3.10
CA LEU A 56 -12.60 -8.96 2.56
C LEU A 56 -13.85 -9.57 1.92
N ARG A 57 -13.76 -10.78 1.36
CA ARG A 57 -14.92 -11.50 0.84
C ARG A 57 -15.95 -11.78 1.94
N LYS A 58 -15.51 -12.27 3.09
CA LYS A 58 -16.39 -12.50 4.25
C LYS A 58 -17.01 -11.19 4.77
N VAL A 59 -16.20 -10.14 4.82
CA VAL A 59 -16.66 -8.79 5.24
C VAL A 59 -17.70 -8.24 4.24
N ALA A 60 -17.48 -8.46 2.94
CA ALA A 60 -18.41 -8.07 1.88
C ALA A 60 -19.76 -8.80 1.98
N GLU A 61 -19.74 -10.10 2.29
CA GLU A 61 -20.96 -10.90 2.52
C GLU A 61 -21.73 -10.39 3.76
N GLN A 62 -21.03 -10.09 4.85
CA GLN A 62 -21.64 -9.51 6.05
C GLN A 62 -22.25 -8.14 5.75
N PHE A 63 -21.50 -7.26 5.06
CA PHE A 63 -21.98 -5.94 4.68
C PHE A 63 -23.26 -6.02 3.83
N LYS A 64 -23.28 -6.95 2.87
CA LYS A 64 -24.47 -7.19 2.05
C LYS A 64 -25.67 -7.68 2.87
N SER A 65 -25.44 -8.60 3.82
CA SER A 65 -26.48 -9.08 4.72
C SER A 65 -27.09 -7.96 5.55
N ASP A 66 -26.24 -7.04 6.03
CA ASP A 66 -26.67 -5.99 6.97
C ASP A 66 -27.30 -4.78 6.26
N THR A 67 -26.88 -4.49 5.03
CA THR A 67 -27.24 -3.25 4.32
C THR A 67 -27.99 -3.47 3.01
N GLY A 68 -27.97 -4.67 2.46
CA GLY A 68 -28.44 -4.96 1.10
C GLY A 68 -27.48 -4.53 -0.02
N VAL A 69 -26.42 -3.76 0.27
CA VAL A 69 -25.47 -3.27 -0.73
C VAL A 69 -24.41 -4.33 -1.03
N THR A 70 -24.20 -4.61 -2.30
CA THR A 70 -23.18 -5.60 -2.74
C THR A 70 -21.80 -4.95 -2.84
N VAL A 71 -20.80 -5.53 -2.19
CA VAL A 71 -19.40 -5.16 -2.37
C VAL A 71 -18.76 -6.10 -3.38
N LYS A 72 -18.33 -5.55 -4.53
CA LYS A 72 -17.58 -6.28 -5.57
C LYS A 72 -16.09 -6.11 -5.30
N LEU A 73 -15.35 -7.21 -5.20
CA LEU A 73 -13.91 -7.19 -5.03
C LEU A 73 -13.21 -7.40 -6.37
N ALA A 74 -12.21 -6.58 -6.67
CA ALA A 74 -11.31 -6.77 -7.80
C ALA A 74 -9.87 -6.92 -7.29
N VAL A 75 -9.29 -8.09 -7.50
CA VAL A 75 -7.91 -8.38 -7.12
C VAL A 75 -6.97 -7.73 -8.12
N LYS A 76 -6.01 -6.96 -7.62
CA LYS A 76 -5.02 -6.19 -8.35
C LYS A 76 -3.61 -6.49 -7.84
N ASP A 77 -2.62 -6.20 -8.66
CA ASP A 77 -1.24 -6.08 -8.19
C ASP A 77 -1.14 -4.86 -7.27
N PHE A 78 -0.80 -5.10 -6.00
CA PHE A 78 -0.76 -4.05 -4.96
C PHE A 78 0.09 -2.84 -5.37
N ALA A 79 1.26 -3.09 -5.97
CA ALA A 79 2.19 -2.03 -6.38
C ALA A 79 1.62 -1.12 -7.49
N LYS A 80 0.65 -1.61 -8.27
CA LYS A 80 0.04 -0.86 -9.38
C LYS A 80 -1.23 -0.11 -8.99
N ILE A 81 -1.82 -0.43 -7.83
CA ILE A 81 -3.08 0.19 -7.41
C ILE A 81 -3.02 1.71 -7.43
N PRO A 82 -1.98 2.39 -6.90
CA PRO A 82 -1.93 3.84 -6.90
C PRO A 82 -1.99 4.47 -8.31
N ASP A 83 -1.22 3.96 -9.26
CA ASP A 83 -1.17 4.50 -10.62
C ASP A 83 -2.45 4.19 -11.40
N ASP A 84 -2.96 2.98 -11.27
CA ASP A 84 -4.24 2.58 -11.84
C ASP A 84 -5.38 3.44 -11.29
N PHE A 85 -5.36 3.75 -10.00
CA PHE A 85 -6.39 4.55 -9.34
C PHE A 85 -6.38 5.99 -9.87
N ILE A 86 -5.22 6.64 -9.94
CA ILE A 86 -5.08 8.00 -10.51
C ILE A 86 -5.60 8.05 -11.94
N THR A 87 -5.32 7.02 -12.73
CA THR A 87 -5.71 6.97 -14.14
C THR A 87 -7.19 6.66 -14.32
N GLN A 88 -7.77 5.77 -13.51
CA GLN A 88 -9.11 5.24 -13.76
C GLN A 88 -10.21 5.94 -12.94
N ALA A 89 -9.92 6.42 -11.73
CA ALA A 89 -10.93 7.08 -10.90
C ALA A 89 -11.58 8.32 -11.58
N PRO A 90 -10.82 9.22 -12.24
CA PRO A 90 -11.41 10.38 -12.92
C PRO A 90 -12.35 10.01 -14.07
N THR A 91 -12.17 8.84 -14.68
CA THR A 91 -12.99 8.37 -15.83
C THR A 91 -14.31 7.74 -15.42
N GLY A 92 -14.57 7.57 -14.10
CA GLY A 92 -15.72 6.84 -13.57
C GLY A 92 -15.64 5.32 -13.74
N LYS A 93 -14.49 4.79 -14.22
CA LYS A 93 -14.21 3.35 -14.36
C LYS A 93 -13.37 2.81 -13.19
N GLY A 94 -12.89 3.70 -12.32
CA GLY A 94 -12.17 3.35 -11.12
C GLY A 94 -13.05 2.71 -10.04
N PRO A 95 -12.45 2.29 -8.92
CA PRO A 95 -13.16 1.71 -7.80
C PRO A 95 -13.83 2.79 -6.95
N ASP A 96 -14.75 2.37 -6.06
CA ASP A 96 -15.28 3.21 -4.99
C ASP A 96 -14.31 3.30 -3.81
N ALA A 97 -13.55 2.22 -3.56
CA ALA A 97 -12.48 2.19 -2.57
C ALA A 97 -11.31 1.30 -3.02
N ALA A 98 -10.13 1.52 -2.49
CA ALA A 98 -8.96 0.69 -2.76
C ALA A 98 -8.05 0.56 -1.54
N ILE A 99 -7.43 -0.63 -1.42
CA ILE A 99 -6.30 -0.84 -0.49
C ILE A 99 -5.12 0.03 -0.89
N ALA A 100 -4.38 0.52 0.11
CA ALA A 100 -3.24 1.40 -0.13
C ALA A 100 -2.16 1.30 0.93
N ALA A 101 -0.92 1.54 0.53
CA ALA A 101 0.12 2.05 1.42
C ALA A 101 0.02 3.57 1.51
N HIS A 102 0.24 4.13 2.68
CA HIS A 102 -0.03 5.53 2.98
C HIS A 102 0.85 6.54 2.22
N ASP A 103 2.03 6.13 1.77
CA ASP A 103 3.01 7.00 1.08
C ASP A 103 2.44 7.64 -0.19
N ALA A 104 1.50 6.97 -0.86
CA ALA A 104 0.85 7.52 -2.03
C ALA A 104 -0.27 8.53 -1.70
N THR A 105 -0.70 8.66 -0.43
CA THR A 105 -1.85 9.50 -0.03
C THR A 105 -1.68 10.96 -0.46
N GLY A 106 -0.49 11.55 -0.24
CA GLY A 106 -0.24 12.93 -0.65
C GLY A 106 -0.43 13.15 -2.15
N ARG A 107 0.08 12.24 -2.98
CA ARG A 107 -0.09 12.27 -4.44
C ARG A 107 -1.57 12.10 -4.85
N MET A 108 -2.30 11.22 -4.17
CA MET A 108 -3.72 11.02 -4.41
C MET A 108 -4.55 12.27 -4.09
N VAL A 109 -4.24 12.94 -2.99
CA VAL A 109 -4.88 14.21 -2.60
C VAL A 109 -4.56 15.30 -3.62
N GLN A 110 -3.30 15.43 -4.05
CA GLN A 110 -2.87 16.40 -5.05
C GLN A 110 -3.59 16.20 -6.39
N ASN A 111 -3.83 14.96 -6.79
CA ASN A 111 -4.60 14.62 -8.01
C ASN A 111 -6.13 14.72 -7.82
N GLY A 112 -6.63 14.97 -6.61
CA GLY A 112 -8.06 15.10 -6.33
C GLY A 112 -8.86 13.80 -6.54
N VAL A 113 -8.20 12.63 -6.47
CA VAL A 113 -8.84 11.34 -6.78
C VAL A 113 -9.40 10.62 -5.56
N ILE A 114 -9.01 11.02 -4.35
CA ILE A 114 -9.53 10.47 -3.08
C ILE A 114 -10.28 11.53 -2.28
N ALA A 115 -11.26 11.10 -1.51
CA ALA A 115 -12.06 11.95 -0.64
C ALA A 115 -11.63 11.80 0.83
N PRO A 116 -11.76 12.85 1.66
CA PRO A 116 -11.57 12.73 3.10
C PRO A 116 -12.64 11.85 3.72
N LEU A 117 -12.29 11.22 4.85
CA LEU A 117 -13.13 10.30 5.61
C LEU A 117 -13.32 10.79 7.04
N GLU A 118 -14.51 10.60 7.58
CA GLU A 118 -14.81 10.80 8.99
C GLU A 118 -14.72 9.46 9.72
N LEU A 119 -13.65 9.25 10.49
CA LEU A 119 -13.39 7.96 11.17
C LEU A 119 -14.17 7.79 12.49
N GLY A 120 -14.89 8.81 12.95
CA GLY A 120 -15.50 8.80 14.27
C GLY A 120 -14.45 8.89 15.37
N GLU A 121 -14.18 7.79 16.09
CA GLU A 121 -13.24 7.78 17.21
C GLU A 121 -11.79 7.52 16.73
N ILE A 122 -11.06 8.58 16.38
CA ILE A 122 -9.65 8.50 15.93
C ILE A 122 -8.72 7.99 17.03
N SER A 123 -9.05 8.22 18.31
CA SER A 123 -8.30 7.73 19.48
C SER A 123 -8.26 6.20 19.59
N ALA A 124 -9.15 5.49 18.92
CA ALA A 124 -9.17 4.03 18.82
C ALA A 124 -8.02 3.45 17.98
N TYR A 125 -7.34 4.28 17.20
CA TYR A 125 -6.21 3.88 16.36
C TYR A 125 -4.87 4.28 16.97
N GLN A 126 -3.79 3.62 16.53
CA GLN A 126 -2.44 4.04 16.81
C GLN A 126 -2.16 5.41 16.17
N ASP A 127 -1.49 6.30 16.88
CA ASP A 127 -1.28 7.68 16.43
C ASP A 127 -0.52 7.75 15.08
N VAL A 128 0.50 6.90 14.91
CA VAL A 128 1.25 6.78 13.65
C VAL A 128 0.34 6.38 12.48
N ALA A 129 -0.68 5.57 12.73
CA ALA A 129 -1.60 5.11 11.70
C ALA A 129 -2.53 6.24 11.22
N ILE A 130 -2.98 7.10 12.13
CA ILE A 130 -3.77 8.29 11.77
C ILE A 130 -2.90 9.33 11.05
N GLN A 131 -1.69 9.61 11.58
CA GLN A 131 -0.77 10.56 10.97
C GLN A 131 -0.42 10.18 9.53
N ALA A 132 -0.23 8.88 9.26
CA ALA A 132 0.11 8.36 7.95
C ALA A 132 -0.92 8.70 6.86
N PHE A 133 -2.20 8.72 7.18
CA PHE A 133 -3.28 9.06 6.25
C PHE A 133 -3.79 10.50 6.40
N THR A 134 -3.13 11.33 7.21
CA THR A 134 -3.49 12.74 7.40
C THR A 134 -2.69 13.63 6.45
N VAL A 135 -3.40 14.40 5.62
CA VAL A 135 -2.83 15.39 4.71
C VAL A 135 -3.59 16.69 4.92
N ASN A 136 -2.89 17.81 5.18
CA ASN A 136 -3.49 19.11 5.42
C ASN A 136 -4.61 19.11 6.48
N GLY A 137 -4.41 18.34 7.56
CA GLY A 137 -5.35 18.23 8.68
C GLY A 137 -6.62 17.39 8.41
N LYS A 138 -6.73 16.75 7.25
CA LYS A 138 -7.84 15.83 6.90
C LYS A 138 -7.35 14.40 6.77
N ILE A 139 -8.18 13.44 7.18
CA ILE A 139 -7.87 12.01 7.09
C ILE A 139 -8.41 11.49 5.76
N TYR A 140 -7.59 10.80 4.97
CA TYR A 140 -7.94 10.31 3.63
C TYR A 140 -7.94 8.79 3.50
N GLY A 141 -7.77 8.06 4.59
CA GLY A 141 -7.82 6.60 4.56
C GLY A 141 -8.21 6.02 5.90
N VAL A 142 -8.80 4.82 5.88
CA VAL A 142 -9.04 4.02 7.09
C VAL A 142 -7.84 3.11 7.28
N PRO A 143 -6.96 3.36 8.28
CA PRO A 143 -5.81 2.51 8.52
C PRO A 143 -6.27 1.18 9.12
N TYR A 144 -5.64 0.07 8.69
CA TYR A 144 -5.93 -1.23 9.30
C TYR A 144 -4.68 -1.92 9.87
N ALA A 145 -3.47 -1.60 9.40
CA ALA A 145 -2.24 -2.22 9.88
C ALA A 145 -1.02 -1.30 9.72
N THR A 146 -0.02 -1.53 10.58
CA THR A 146 1.33 -1.01 10.42
C THR A 146 2.26 -2.10 9.90
N GLU A 147 3.38 -1.74 9.28
CA GLU A 147 4.37 -2.71 8.82
C GLU A 147 5.77 -2.10 8.68
N ASN A 148 6.77 -2.94 8.77
CA ASN A 148 8.15 -2.68 8.36
C ASN A 148 8.77 -3.97 7.86
N ILE A 149 9.87 -3.88 7.14
CA ILE A 149 10.68 -5.04 6.78
C ILE A 149 11.73 -5.30 7.87
N ALA A 150 12.21 -6.54 7.90
CA ALA A 150 13.25 -7.00 8.82
C ALA A 150 14.07 -8.12 8.17
N LEU A 151 15.22 -8.46 8.75
CA LEU A 151 15.95 -9.64 8.37
C LEU A 151 15.33 -10.87 9.02
N VAL A 152 14.92 -11.84 8.22
CA VAL A 152 14.45 -13.16 8.68
C VAL A 152 15.56 -14.17 8.41
N ARG A 153 16.03 -14.87 9.46
CA ARG A 153 17.03 -15.91 9.35
C ARG A 153 16.42 -17.30 9.55
N ASN A 154 16.83 -18.25 8.75
CA ASN A 154 16.50 -19.66 8.94
C ASN A 154 17.44 -20.24 10.03
N THR A 155 16.88 -20.53 11.20
CA THR A 155 17.65 -21.00 12.36
C THR A 155 18.18 -22.42 12.24
N THR A 156 17.79 -23.16 11.18
CA THR A 156 18.44 -24.41 10.82
C THR A 156 19.85 -24.19 10.31
N PHE A 157 20.09 -23.08 9.61
CA PHE A 157 21.39 -22.71 9.04
C PHE A 157 22.20 -21.78 9.95
N VAL A 158 21.55 -20.75 10.51
CA VAL A 158 22.25 -19.68 11.24
C VAL A 158 21.54 -19.38 12.56
N LYS A 159 22.27 -19.47 13.68
CA LYS A 159 21.74 -19.28 15.03
C LYS A 159 21.74 -17.80 15.46
N ASP A 160 22.78 -17.06 15.11
CA ASP A 160 23.00 -15.71 15.57
C ASP A 160 22.60 -14.67 14.52
N ALA A 161 22.15 -13.49 14.96
CA ALA A 161 21.88 -12.38 14.08
C ALA A 161 23.20 -11.71 13.62
N PRO A 162 23.35 -11.41 12.31
CA PRO A 162 24.52 -10.70 11.81
C PRO A 162 24.52 -9.23 12.24
N LYS A 163 25.70 -8.65 12.44
CA LYS A 163 25.84 -7.22 12.80
C LYS A 163 25.99 -6.34 11.56
N THR A 164 26.67 -6.82 10.53
CA THR A 164 26.89 -6.11 9.28
C THR A 164 26.37 -6.92 8.09
N PHE A 165 26.20 -6.25 6.95
CA PHE A 165 25.84 -6.93 5.70
C PHE A 165 26.90 -7.98 5.29
N ASP A 166 28.18 -7.65 5.46
CA ASP A 166 29.28 -8.55 5.12
C ASP A 166 29.28 -9.78 6.03
N ASP A 167 29.06 -9.61 7.35
CA ASP A 167 28.87 -10.71 8.29
C ASP A 167 27.71 -11.61 7.83
N MET A 168 26.57 -11.02 7.43
CA MET A 168 25.39 -11.77 6.96
C MET A 168 25.75 -12.65 5.75
N ILE A 169 26.44 -12.09 4.77
CA ILE A 169 26.83 -12.82 3.57
C ILE A 169 27.82 -13.92 3.91
N GLU A 170 28.80 -13.64 4.78
CA GLU A 170 29.79 -14.63 5.21
C GLU A 170 29.16 -15.78 5.99
N MET A 171 28.30 -15.47 6.98
CA MET A 171 27.54 -16.47 7.75
C MET A 171 26.68 -17.33 6.83
N GLY A 172 25.97 -16.70 5.88
CA GLY A 172 25.17 -17.41 4.91
C GLY A 172 25.99 -18.33 4.00
N LYS A 173 27.14 -17.92 3.52
CA LYS A 173 28.05 -18.76 2.71
C LYS A 173 28.61 -19.96 3.51
N LYS A 174 28.92 -19.77 4.78
CA LYS A 174 29.44 -20.84 5.67
C LYS A 174 28.35 -21.80 6.15
N SER A 175 27.08 -21.43 6.05
CA SER A 175 25.96 -22.20 6.62
C SER A 175 25.60 -23.46 5.86
N GLY A 176 26.07 -23.62 4.62
CA GLY A 176 25.68 -24.71 3.71
C GLY A 176 24.35 -24.47 3.00
N ALA A 177 23.67 -23.32 3.22
CA ALA A 177 22.48 -22.96 2.47
C ALA A 177 22.83 -22.70 0.99
N LYS A 178 21.90 -23.05 0.08
CA LYS A 178 22.07 -22.81 -1.36
C LYS A 178 22.19 -21.32 -1.68
N TYR A 179 21.43 -20.49 -0.96
CA TYR A 179 21.43 -19.03 -1.07
C TYR A 179 21.85 -18.42 0.28
N PRO A 180 22.98 -17.72 0.33
CA PRO A 180 23.40 -17.02 1.56
C PRO A 180 22.37 -16.01 2.02
N PHE A 181 21.81 -15.24 1.08
CA PHE A 181 20.84 -14.18 1.32
C PHE A 181 19.89 -14.07 0.13
N LEU A 182 18.64 -13.71 0.41
CA LEU A 182 17.60 -13.42 -0.57
C LEU A 182 16.95 -12.05 -0.29
N VAL A 183 16.69 -11.33 -1.34
CA VAL A 183 15.79 -10.17 -1.38
C VAL A 183 15.05 -10.19 -2.71
N GLY A 184 13.75 -9.90 -2.69
CA GLY A 184 12.95 -9.82 -3.92
C GLY A 184 13.24 -8.52 -4.65
N LEU A 185 13.60 -8.61 -5.94
CA LEU A 185 13.90 -7.47 -6.79
C LEU A 185 13.17 -7.60 -8.13
N ASP A 186 13.01 -6.48 -8.85
CA ASP A 186 12.45 -6.45 -10.21
C ASP A 186 13.55 -6.11 -11.23
N PRO A 187 13.58 -6.75 -12.41
CA PRO A 187 14.63 -6.53 -13.39
C PRO A 187 14.65 -5.14 -14.02
N LYS A 188 13.56 -4.39 -13.93
CA LYS A 188 13.42 -3.04 -14.51
C LYS A 188 13.47 -1.93 -13.45
N GLN A 189 12.92 -2.20 -12.26
CA GLN A 189 12.74 -1.19 -11.22
C GLN A 189 13.34 -1.60 -9.87
N SER A 190 14.14 -2.68 -9.82
CA SER A 190 14.69 -3.15 -8.55
C SER A 190 13.60 -3.28 -7.46
N ASP A 191 13.90 -2.94 -6.23
CA ASP A 191 12.93 -2.72 -5.15
C ASP A 191 13.50 -1.73 -4.14
N PRO A 192 13.31 -0.43 -4.37
CA PRO A 192 13.82 0.61 -3.47
C PRO A 192 13.32 0.50 -2.04
N TYR A 193 12.10 -0.01 -1.81
CA TYR A 193 11.56 -0.19 -0.48
C TYR A 193 12.36 -1.21 0.34
N HIS A 194 12.68 -2.37 -0.26
CA HIS A 194 13.48 -3.40 0.42
C HIS A 194 14.96 -3.02 0.51
N LEU A 195 15.50 -2.23 -0.44
CA LEU A 195 16.90 -1.81 -0.39
C LEU A 195 17.14 -0.53 0.42
N TYR A 196 16.08 0.17 0.82
CA TYR A 196 16.19 1.41 1.59
C TYR A 196 16.96 1.29 2.92
N PRO A 197 16.81 0.23 3.73
CA PRO A 197 17.59 0.12 4.96
C PRO A 197 19.10 0.18 4.71
N PHE A 198 19.56 -0.48 3.66
CA PHE A 198 20.98 -0.41 3.28
C PHE A 198 21.37 1.01 2.85
N GLN A 199 20.54 1.68 2.03
CA GLN A 199 20.78 3.08 1.64
C GLN A 199 20.81 4.01 2.87
N ALA A 200 19.90 3.84 3.81
CA ALA A 200 19.86 4.61 5.05
C ALA A 200 21.15 4.43 5.87
N SER A 201 21.75 3.24 5.84
CA SER A 201 23.01 2.97 6.55
C SER A 201 24.21 3.73 5.97
N PHE A 202 24.13 4.22 4.74
CA PHE A 202 25.12 5.16 4.17
C PHE A 202 24.79 6.62 4.48
N GLY A 203 23.66 6.90 5.13
CA GLY A 203 23.22 8.27 5.45
C GLY A 203 22.65 9.03 4.25
N ALA A 204 21.99 8.33 3.34
CA ALA A 204 21.32 8.89 2.15
C ALA A 204 19.78 8.70 2.24
N PRO A 205 19.06 9.39 3.18
CA PRO A 205 17.61 9.27 3.31
C PRO A 205 16.92 9.80 2.06
N VAL A 206 15.65 9.40 1.82
CA VAL A 206 14.89 9.90 0.66
C VAL A 206 14.63 11.40 0.78
N PHE A 207 14.09 11.82 1.92
CA PHE A 207 13.89 13.22 2.28
C PHE A 207 14.49 13.48 3.65
N GLU A 208 14.90 14.70 3.89
CA GLU A 208 15.33 15.15 5.19
C GLU A 208 14.12 15.32 6.12
N LEU A 209 14.12 14.62 7.27
CA LEU A 209 13.10 14.77 8.29
C LEU A 209 13.50 15.92 9.21
N LYS A 210 12.65 16.93 9.30
CA LYS A 210 12.79 18.15 10.16
C LYS A 210 11.69 18.16 11.21
N ASP A 211 11.76 19.08 12.16
CA ASP A 211 10.78 19.20 13.26
C ASP A 211 9.31 19.29 12.77
N LYS A 212 9.08 19.86 11.58
CA LYS A 212 7.75 20.06 11.00
C LYS A 212 7.36 19.02 9.94
N GLY A 213 8.13 17.92 9.83
CA GLY A 213 7.93 16.89 8.82
C GLY A 213 9.02 16.87 7.76
N PHE A 214 8.77 16.15 6.67
CA PHE A 214 9.74 15.99 5.59
C PHE A 214 9.94 17.29 4.79
N ASP A 215 11.20 17.60 4.46
CA ASP A 215 11.52 18.67 3.50
C ASP A 215 11.13 18.20 2.08
N SER A 216 9.99 18.69 1.60
CA SER A 216 9.45 18.31 0.30
C SER A 216 10.09 19.06 -0.89
N SER A 217 11.04 19.96 -0.66
CA SER A 217 11.61 20.81 -1.71
C SER A 217 12.61 20.08 -2.61
N LYS A 218 13.24 19.02 -2.10
CA LYS A 218 14.24 18.20 -2.80
C LYS A 218 14.47 16.88 -2.07
N VAL A 219 15.00 15.89 -2.79
CA VAL A 219 15.44 14.66 -2.16
C VAL A 219 16.79 14.80 -1.46
N ALA A 220 17.02 13.98 -0.44
CA ALA A 220 18.26 13.97 0.35
C ALA A 220 19.16 12.76 0.02
N MET A 221 18.88 12.06 -1.08
CA MET A 221 19.60 10.85 -1.51
C MET A 221 20.94 11.12 -2.19
N GLY A 222 21.27 12.37 -2.51
CA GLY A 222 22.42 12.77 -3.29
C GLY A 222 23.71 12.91 -2.50
N GLY A 223 24.74 13.44 -3.20
CA GLY A 223 26.05 13.76 -2.65
C GLY A 223 26.87 12.51 -2.29
N THR A 224 27.94 12.72 -1.51
CA THR A 224 28.93 11.67 -1.19
C THR A 224 28.30 10.41 -0.59
N ASN A 225 27.25 10.53 0.22
CA ASN A 225 26.56 9.38 0.84
C ASN A 225 25.80 8.55 -0.21
N GLY A 226 25.07 9.20 -1.09
CA GLY A 226 24.38 8.55 -2.21
C GLY A 226 25.35 7.89 -3.18
N GLU A 227 26.48 8.56 -3.51
CA GLU A 227 27.52 7.99 -4.35
C GLU A 227 28.20 6.75 -3.75
N LYS A 228 28.44 6.76 -2.42
CA LYS A 228 28.95 5.59 -1.70
C LYS A 228 27.98 4.42 -1.78
N PHE A 229 26.69 4.67 -1.54
CA PHE A 229 25.64 3.66 -1.68
C PHE A 229 25.58 3.11 -3.11
N ALA A 230 25.58 3.96 -4.12
CA ALA A 230 25.55 3.54 -5.53
C ALA A 230 26.75 2.65 -5.90
N SER A 231 27.95 2.97 -5.39
CA SER A 231 29.14 2.16 -5.61
C SER A 231 29.02 0.80 -4.94
N TRP A 232 28.59 0.77 -3.69
CA TRP A 232 28.31 -0.47 -2.95
C TRP A 232 27.23 -1.32 -3.64
N LEU A 233 26.16 -0.70 -4.13
CA LEU A 233 25.08 -1.38 -4.85
C LEU A 233 25.58 -2.09 -6.11
N ALA A 234 26.49 -1.45 -6.87
CA ALA A 234 27.14 -2.04 -8.03
C ALA A 234 27.99 -3.28 -7.65
N ASP A 235 28.69 -3.22 -6.51
CA ASP A 235 29.49 -4.36 -6.04
C ASP A 235 28.59 -5.52 -5.60
N GLN A 236 27.42 -5.27 -5.03
CA GLN A 236 26.44 -6.32 -4.71
C GLN A 236 25.87 -6.97 -5.99
N GLY A 237 25.68 -6.21 -7.05
CA GLY A 237 25.31 -6.75 -8.37
C GLY A 237 26.41 -7.65 -8.97
N LYS A 238 27.67 -7.20 -8.96
CA LYS A 238 28.83 -7.98 -9.44
C LYS A 238 29.02 -9.29 -8.68
N THR A 239 28.89 -9.25 -7.36
CA THR A 239 29.02 -10.44 -6.48
C THR A 239 27.78 -11.33 -6.48
N LYS A 240 26.71 -10.92 -7.17
CA LYS A 240 25.39 -11.60 -7.22
C LYS A 240 24.71 -11.77 -5.87
N ASN A 241 25.09 -10.97 -4.87
CA ASN A 241 24.33 -10.88 -3.62
C ASN A 241 22.96 -10.26 -3.87
N PHE A 242 22.84 -9.37 -4.87
CA PHE A 242 21.58 -8.87 -5.42
C PHE A 242 21.38 -9.43 -6.82
N ASN A 243 20.22 -10.06 -7.04
CA ASN A 243 19.85 -10.68 -8.30
C ASN A 243 18.48 -10.20 -8.75
N LEU A 244 18.45 -9.34 -9.75
CA LEU A 244 17.23 -8.75 -10.31
C LEU A 244 16.23 -9.77 -10.89
N ASN A 245 16.66 -11.02 -11.14
CA ASN A 245 15.79 -12.08 -11.63
C ASN A 245 15.11 -12.87 -10.49
N VAL A 246 15.36 -12.51 -9.24
CA VAL A 246 14.71 -13.09 -8.07
C VAL A 246 13.61 -12.13 -7.60
N SER A 247 12.37 -12.36 -8.04
CA SER A 247 11.22 -11.57 -7.59
C SER A 247 10.86 -11.83 -6.12
N GLN A 248 9.96 -11.03 -5.57
CA GLN A 248 9.46 -11.24 -4.20
C GLN A 248 8.83 -12.63 -4.02
N ASP A 249 8.04 -13.10 -4.99
CA ASP A 249 7.45 -14.44 -4.93
C ASP A 249 8.50 -15.54 -5.03
N ILE A 250 9.51 -15.38 -5.91
CA ILE A 250 10.60 -16.33 -6.02
C ILE A 250 11.42 -16.36 -4.72
N SER A 251 11.79 -15.23 -4.15
CA SER A 251 12.58 -15.16 -2.91
C SER A 251 11.84 -15.80 -1.73
N LYS A 252 10.55 -15.50 -1.59
CA LYS A 252 9.66 -16.09 -0.59
C LYS A 252 9.57 -17.61 -0.73
N ASP A 253 9.35 -18.10 -1.95
CA ASP A 253 9.24 -19.54 -2.25
C ASP A 253 10.56 -20.30 -1.99
N LEU A 254 11.70 -19.73 -2.40
CA LEU A 254 13.01 -20.32 -2.14
C LEU A 254 13.33 -20.39 -0.63
N PHE A 255 12.95 -19.36 0.14
CA PHE A 255 13.12 -19.39 1.59
C PHE A 255 12.17 -20.42 2.24
N ALA A 256 10.91 -20.48 1.82
CA ALA A 256 9.93 -21.47 2.29
C ALA A 256 10.37 -22.91 1.96
N LYS A 257 11.11 -23.13 0.88
CA LYS A 257 11.74 -24.43 0.55
C LYS A 257 12.99 -24.75 1.37
N GLY A 258 13.36 -23.91 2.34
CA GLY A 258 14.54 -24.11 3.17
C GLY A 258 15.86 -24.00 2.41
N GLN A 259 15.93 -23.21 1.32
CA GLN A 259 17.12 -23.09 0.49
C GLN A 259 17.99 -21.90 0.83
N ALA A 260 17.56 -21.00 1.68
CA ALA A 260 18.30 -19.79 2.03
C ALA A 260 18.55 -19.64 3.52
N ALA A 261 19.70 -19.04 3.86
CA ALA A 261 20.06 -18.72 5.23
C ALA A 261 19.31 -17.49 5.74
N PHE A 262 19.21 -16.46 4.90
CA PHE A 262 18.58 -15.18 5.22
C PHE A 262 17.65 -14.71 4.09
N ILE A 263 16.59 -13.99 4.49
CA ILE A 263 15.74 -13.22 3.58
C ILE A 263 15.40 -11.86 4.21
N LEU A 264 15.46 -10.80 3.38
CA LEU A 264 14.92 -9.50 3.75
C LEU A 264 13.49 -9.40 3.25
N THR A 265 12.54 -9.31 4.18
CA THR A 265 11.10 -9.28 3.85
C THR A 265 10.28 -8.71 4.99
N GLY A 266 8.98 -8.56 4.77
CA GLY A 266 8.03 -8.12 5.79
C GLY A 266 7.15 -9.26 6.32
N PRO A 267 6.22 -8.93 7.24
CA PRO A 267 5.37 -9.92 7.91
C PRO A 267 4.47 -10.71 6.94
N TRP A 268 4.16 -10.16 5.77
CA TRP A 268 3.34 -10.81 4.73
C TRP A 268 3.90 -12.13 4.18
N SER A 269 5.16 -12.45 4.45
CA SER A 269 5.81 -13.69 4.02
C SER A 269 5.73 -14.82 5.06
N LEU A 270 5.46 -14.50 6.32
CA LEU A 270 5.60 -15.42 7.46
C LEU A 270 4.65 -16.61 7.39
N ASP A 271 3.42 -16.40 6.91
CA ASP A 271 2.45 -17.50 6.74
C ASP A 271 3.01 -18.62 5.83
N SER A 272 3.70 -18.24 4.74
CA SER A 272 4.34 -19.21 3.86
C SER A 272 5.47 -19.99 4.55
N PHE A 273 6.25 -19.33 5.39
CA PHE A 273 7.35 -19.95 6.12
C PHE A 273 6.85 -20.90 7.21
N THR A 274 5.83 -20.47 7.94
CA THR A 274 5.20 -21.27 9.00
C THR A 274 4.52 -22.52 8.43
N LYS A 275 3.77 -22.37 7.33
CA LYS A 275 3.14 -23.52 6.62
C LYS A 275 4.15 -24.50 6.08
N ALA A 276 5.32 -24.03 5.66
CA ALA A 276 6.42 -24.86 5.20
C ALA A 276 7.26 -25.48 6.33
N GLY A 277 6.96 -25.18 7.59
CA GLY A 277 7.68 -25.70 8.76
C GLY A 277 9.09 -25.11 8.95
N ILE A 278 9.37 -23.95 8.35
CA ILE A 278 10.66 -23.27 8.50
C ILE A 278 10.79 -22.76 9.94
N LYS A 279 11.90 -23.10 10.58
CA LYS A 279 12.29 -22.51 11.88
C LYS A 279 13.02 -21.20 11.59
N TYR A 280 12.44 -20.08 11.98
CA TYR A 280 13.01 -18.77 11.72
C TYR A 280 12.98 -17.85 12.94
N GLU A 281 13.81 -16.85 12.88
CA GLU A 281 13.80 -15.70 13.78
C GLU A 281 13.98 -14.39 13.01
N ILE A 282 13.43 -13.33 13.56
CA ILE A 282 13.40 -11.98 12.98
C ILE A 282 14.40 -11.11 13.75
N SER A 283 15.16 -10.30 13.04
CA SER A 283 16.15 -9.39 13.60
C SER A 283 16.24 -8.10 12.80
N GLU A 284 16.98 -7.12 13.35
CA GLU A 284 17.29 -5.88 12.63
C GLU A 284 17.98 -6.18 11.28
N VAL A 285 17.80 -5.28 10.33
CA VAL A 285 18.54 -5.32 9.08
C VAL A 285 20.00 -4.93 9.38
N PRO A 286 21.00 -5.74 9.00
CA PRO A 286 22.39 -5.42 9.28
C PRO A 286 22.88 -4.24 8.44
N SER A 287 23.71 -3.39 9.01
CA SER A 287 24.24 -2.21 8.34
C SER A 287 25.20 -2.58 7.20
N ALA A 288 25.09 -1.89 6.07
CA ALA A 288 26.02 -1.95 4.96
C ALA A 288 26.98 -0.75 4.95
N GLY A 289 26.57 0.36 5.55
CA GLY A 289 27.39 1.55 5.75
C GLY A 289 27.77 1.73 7.24
N ASP A 290 28.07 2.96 7.61
CA ASP A 290 28.56 3.35 8.94
C ASP A 290 27.43 3.75 9.92
N ARG A 291 26.17 3.71 9.48
CA ARG A 291 24.97 4.03 10.28
C ARG A 291 24.05 2.83 10.42
N PRO A 292 23.11 2.84 11.36
CA PRO A 292 22.09 1.79 11.43
C PRO A 292 21.28 1.67 10.13
N ALA A 293 20.97 0.44 9.71
CA ALA A 293 20.10 0.15 8.58
C ALA A 293 18.63 0.25 9.01
N THR A 294 18.06 1.45 8.96
CA THR A 294 16.71 1.73 9.40
C THR A 294 15.71 1.51 8.26
N PRO A 295 14.76 0.56 8.36
CA PRO A 295 13.71 0.40 7.37
C PRO A 295 12.68 1.53 7.45
N PHE A 296 11.80 1.61 6.46
CA PHE A 296 10.57 2.37 6.60
C PHE A 296 9.58 1.68 7.53
N VAL A 297 8.86 2.47 8.34
CA VAL A 297 7.57 2.05 8.88
C VAL A 297 6.47 2.55 7.95
N GLY A 298 5.66 1.61 7.47
CA GLY A 298 4.53 1.85 6.61
C GLY A 298 3.20 1.67 7.35
N VAL A 299 2.15 2.26 6.81
CA VAL A 299 0.78 2.04 7.26
C VAL A 299 -0.06 1.63 6.07
N GLN A 300 -0.78 0.53 6.24
CA GLN A 300 -1.72 0.03 5.25
C GLN A 300 -3.13 0.47 5.60
N GLY A 301 -3.88 0.89 4.60
CA GLY A 301 -5.26 1.37 4.78
C GLY A 301 -6.07 1.30 3.51
N PHE A 302 -7.25 1.89 3.54
CA PHE A 302 -8.15 1.96 2.38
C PHE A 302 -8.52 3.42 2.10
N TRP A 303 -8.35 3.85 0.85
CA TRP A 303 -8.87 5.12 0.36
C TRP A 303 -10.30 4.99 -0.11
N MET A 304 -11.04 6.09 -0.01
CA MET A 304 -12.32 6.30 -0.69
C MET A 304 -12.10 7.16 -1.94
N SER A 305 -12.67 6.74 -3.07
CA SER A 305 -12.63 7.53 -4.30
C SER A 305 -13.43 8.84 -4.17
N ALA A 306 -12.87 9.94 -4.63
CA ALA A 306 -13.63 11.20 -4.78
C ALA A 306 -14.72 11.11 -5.87
N LYS A 307 -14.75 10.03 -6.66
CA LYS A 307 -15.71 9.74 -7.72
C LYS A 307 -16.56 8.50 -7.41
N THR A 308 -16.61 8.08 -6.14
CA THR A 308 -17.49 6.98 -5.73
C THR A 308 -18.94 7.27 -6.11
N LYS A 309 -19.64 6.24 -6.55
CA LYS A 309 -21.07 6.34 -6.93
C LYS A 309 -22.00 6.29 -5.73
N ASP A 310 -21.52 5.75 -4.62
CA ASP A 310 -22.23 5.66 -3.35
C ASP A 310 -21.29 5.97 -2.19
N ALA A 311 -21.14 7.26 -1.89
CA ALA A 311 -20.24 7.72 -0.84
C ALA A 311 -20.69 7.25 0.55
N VAL A 312 -21.99 7.14 0.80
CA VAL A 312 -22.54 6.72 2.09
C VAL A 312 -22.21 5.25 2.34
N ALA A 313 -22.52 4.37 1.38
CA ALA A 313 -22.23 2.96 1.51
C ALA A 313 -20.72 2.69 1.54
N THR A 314 -19.93 3.42 0.72
CA THR A 314 -18.46 3.27 0.70
C THR A 314 -17.84 3.69 2.03
N GLN A 315 -18.20 4.86 2.56
CA GLN A 315 -17.72 5.32 3.87
C GLN A 315 -18.13 4.34 4.98
N LYS A 316 -19.38 3.88 4.99
CA LYS A 316 -19.85 2.90 5.97
C LYS A 316 -19.06 1.60 5.90
N PHE A 317 -18.83 1.06 4.70
CA PHE A 317 -18.00 -0.15 4.51
C PHE A 317 -16.59 0.05 5.07
N LEU A 318 -15.95 1.17 4.75
CA LEU A 318 -14.58 1.45 5.19
C LEU A 318 -14.50 1.69 6.71
N VAL A 319 -15.35 2.55 7.24
CA VAL A 319 -15.25 3.00 8.65
C VAL A 319 -15.78 1.95 9.62
N GLU A 320 -16.97 1.41 9.36
CA GLU A 320 -17.63 0.51 10.32
C GLU A 320 -17.19 -0.96 10.17
N TYR A 321 -16.78 -1.39 8.95
CA TYR A 321 -16.37 -2.78 8.72
C TYR A 321 -14.85 -2.94 8.64
N ILE A 322 -14.16 -2.21 7.76
CA ILE A 322 -12.69 -2.29 7.72
C ILE A 322 -12.06 -1.71 8.99
N GLY A 323 -12.61 -0.63 9.53
CA GLY A 323 -12.19 -0.03 10.80
C GLY A 323 -12.48 -0.91 12.02
N ASN A 324 -13.32 -1.94 11.89
CA ASN A 324 -13.72 -2.81 13.00
C ASN A 324 -12.51 -3.60 13.56
N PRO A 325 -12.24 -3.55 14.88
CA PRO A 325 -11.12 -4.28 15.47
C PRO A 325 -11.11 -5.79 15.22
N ASN A 326 -12.29 -6.44 15.10
CA ASN A 326 -12.35 -7.86 14.80
C ASN A 326 -11.94 -8.15 13.35
N VAL A 327 -12.34 -7.30 12.39
CA VAL A 327 -11.92 -7.41 10.99
C VAL A 327 -10.41 -7.18 10.87
N GLN A 328 -9.85 -6.20 11.59
CA GLN A 328 -8.40 -5.98 11.62
C GLN A 328 -7.66 -7.16 12.25
N THR A 329 -8.26 -7.84 13.25
CA THR A 329 -7.71 -9.09 13.79
C THR A 329 -7.71 -10.22 12.75
N GLU A 330 -8.76 -10.36 11.93
CA GLU A 330 -8.78 -11.35 10.85
C GLU A 330 -7.77 -11.02 9.74
N LEU A 331 -7.62 -9.74 9.39
CA LEU A 331 -6.58 -9.28 8.45
C LEU A 331 -5.17 -9.54 8.99
N PHE A 332 -4.97 -9.40 10.30
CA PHE A 332 -3.72 -9.78 10.97
C PHE A 332 -3.41 -11.27 10.80
N LYS A 333 -4.39 -12.15 11.00
CA LYS A 333 -4.17 -13.60 10.88
C LYS A 333 -3.67 -14.06 9.52
N VAL A 334 -4.03 -13.36 8.44
CA VAL A 334 -3.59 -13.70 7.07
C VAL A 334 -2.37 -12.91 6.61
N GLY A 335 -2.15 -11.73 7.14
CA GLY A 335 -1.08 -10.81 6.70
C GLY A 335 0.05 -10.62 7.70
N HIS A 336 -0.12 -11.08 8.94
CA HIS A 336 0.80 -10.93 10.08
C HIS A 336 1.24 -9.49 10.36
N ARG A 337 0.52 -8.49 9.79
CA ARG A 337 0.78 -7.08 10.01
C ARG A 337 0.14 -6.61 11.31
N PRO A 338 0.88 -5.95 12.21
CA PRO A 338 0.31 -5.38 13.44
C PRO A 338 -0.92 -4.51 13.13
N PRO A 339 -2.07 -4.75 13.78
CA PRO A 339 -3.27 -3.97 13.55
C PRO A 339 -3.10 -2.49 13.87
N ALA A 340 -3.74 -1.60 13.09
CA ALA A 340 -3.78 -0.17 13.37
C ALA A 340 -4.72 0.19 14.53
N SER A 341 -5.80 -0.59 14.74
CA SER A 341 -6.67 -0.47 15.92
C SER A 341 -5.93 -0.85 17.18
N LYS A 342 -5.95 0.02 18.20
CA LYS A 342 -5.36 -0.26 19.52
C LYS A 342 -5.95 -1.52 20.15
N GLN A 343 -7.27 -1.72 20.05
CA GLN A 343 -7.94 -2.91 20.59
C GLN A 343 -7.50 -4.21 19.88
N ALA A 344 -7.37 -4.20 18.57
CA ALA A 344 -6.88 -5.36 17.82
C ALA A 344 -5.38 -5.61 18.07
N PHE A 345 -4.59 -4.54 18.20
CA PHE A 345 -3.16 -4.62 18.51
C PHE A 345 -2.90 -5.28 19.86
N GLU A 346 -3.70 -4.96 20.89
CA GLU A 346 -3.58 -5.60 22.22
C GLU A 346 -3.70 -7.13 22.15
N LYS A 347 -4.49 -7.66 21.21
CA LYS A 347 -4.60 -9.11 20.96
C LYS A 347 -3.40 -9.65 20.17
N ALA A 348 -2.86 -8.85 19.27
CA ALA A 348 -1.75 -9.25 18.39
C ALA A 348 -0.37 -9.14 19.03
N LYS A 349 -0.17 -8.22 19.99
CA LYS A 349 1.15 -7.90 20.58
C LYS A 349 1.82 -9.05 21.33
N THR A 350 1.06 -10.09 21.70
CA THR A 350 1.57 -11.31 22.33
C THR A 350 2.17 -12.31 21.34
N ASP A 351 1.93 -12.09 20.04
CA ASP A 351 2.56 -12.87 18.99
C ASP A 351 4.05 -12.49 18.90
N LYS A 352 4.92 -13.53 18.90
CA LYS A 352 6.38 -13.35 18.90
C LYS A 352 6.89 -12.60 17.66
N ASP A 353 6.25 -12.81 16.53
CA ASP A 353 6.66 -12.19 15.26
C ASP A 353 6.24 -10.71 15.23
N VAL A 354 5.05 -10.39 15.77
CA VAL A 354 4.62 -9.00 15.98
C VAL A 354 5.58 -8.27 16.92
N ALA A 355 5.97 -8.91 18.04
CA ALA A 355 6.93 -8.32 18.97
C ALA A 355 8.29 -8.07 18.30
N ALA A 356 8.78 -9.03 17.49
CA ALA A 356 10.07 -8.91 16.80
C ALA A 356 10.04 -7.83 15.70
N PHE A 357 9.01 -7.79 14.83
CA PHE A 357 8.85 -6.69 13.88
C PHE A 357 8.65 -5.35 14.57
N GLY A 358 7.90 -5.32 15.66
CA GLY A 358 7.70 -4.12 16.46
C GLY A 358 9.01 -3.56 17.02
N ALA A 359 9.91 -4.42 17.51
CA ALA A 359 11.23 -4.02 17.98
C ALA A 359 12.08 -3.37 16.88
N VAL A 360 12.05 -3.91 15.66
CA VAL A 360 12.69 -3.31 14.49
C VAL A 360 11.99 -1.99 14.12
N GLY A 361 10.65 -1.98 14.13
CA GLY A 361 9.83 -0.82 13.80
C GLY A 361 10.05 0.39 14.73
N GLN A 362 10.42 0.18 16.01
CA GLN A 362 10.77 1.28 16.92
C GLN A 362 12.00 2.09 16.48
N LYS A 363 12.87 1.49 15.68
CA LYS A 363 14.05 2.14 15.09
C LYS A 363 13.85 2.56 13.63
N ALA A 364 12.68 2.24 13.06
CA ALA A 364 12.34 2.57 11.70
C ALA A 364 12.04 4.06 11.51
N VAL A 365 12.13 4.53 10.28
CA VAL A 365 11.75 5.89 9.93
C VAL A 365 10.37 5.90 9.27
N PRO A 366 9.52 6.91 9.53
CA PRO A 366 8.26 7.02 8.81
C PRO A 366 8.50 7.06 7.29
N MET A 367 7.73 6.30 6.53
CA MET A 367 7.76 6.43 5.07
C MET A 367 7.07 7.75 4.69
N PRO A 368 7.68 8.59 3.84
CA PRO A 368 7.11 9.90 3.53
C PRO A 368 5.75 9.81 2.83
N ASN A 369 4.73 10.49 3.37
CA ASN A 369 3.38 10.59 2.78
C ASN A 369 3.15 11.90 2.02
N ILE A 370 4.20 12.64 1.73
CA ILE A 370 4.16 13.92 1.00
C ILE A 370 3.98 13.70 -0.51
N PRO A 371 3.35 14.66 -1.24
CA PRO A 371 3.16 14.53 -2.70
C PRO A 371 4.45 14.27 -3.47
N ALA A 372 5.56 14.87 -3.06
CA ALA A 372 6.87 14.70 -3.66
C ALA A 372 7.34 13.25 -3.70
N MET A 373 6.92 12.38 -2.75
CA MET A 373 7.27 10.95 -2.75
C MET A 373 6.77 10.23 -4.00
N GLY A 374 5.66 10.66 -4.58
CA GLY A 374 5.14 10.12 -5.84
C GLY A 374 6.09 10.29 -7.04
N SER A 375 7.00 11.26 -7.00
CA SER A 375 7.99 11.51 -8.05
C SER A 375 9.27 10.67 -7.88
N VAL A 376 9.42 9.94 -6.76
CA VAL A 376 10.67 9.28 -6.37
C VAL A 376 10.75 7.84 -6.87
N TRP A 377 9.72 7.04 -6.62
CA TRP A 377 9.78 5.57 -6.72
C TRP A 377 10.28 5.05 -8.05
N ALA A 378 9.75 5.57 -9.16
CA ALA A 378 10.05 5.04 -10.50
C ALA A 378 11.51 5.27 -10.89
N ASP A 379 12.00 6.51 -10.79
CA ASP A 379 13.37 6.86 -11.17
C ASP A 379 14.39 6.20 -10.24
N TRP A 380 14.08 6.16 -8.94
CA TRP A 380 14.91 5.50 -7.94
C TRP A 380 15.07 4.01 -8.24
N GLY A 381 13.97 3.32 -8.55
CA GLY A 381 14.00 1.91 -8.88
C GLY A 381 14.75 1.62 -10.17
N VAL A 382 14.54 2.42 -11.23
CA VAL A 382 15.25 2.27 -12.50
C VAL A 382 16.76 2.44 -12.31
N ALA A 383 17.20 3.50 -11.61
CA ALA A 383 18.62 3.71 -11.35
C ALA A 383 19.26 2.57 -10.55
N GLN A 384 18.56 2.04 -9.52
CA GLN A 384 19.04 0.85 -8.80
C GLN A 384 19.18 -0.36 -9.72
N ALA A 385 18.19 -0.62 -10.59
CA ALA A 385 18.23 -1.75 -11.52
C ALA A 385 19.39 -1.63 -12.54
N GLU A 386 19.63 -0.44 -13.07
CA GLU A 386 20.76 -0.18 -13.98
C GLU A 386 22.11 -0.40 -13.30
N ILE A 387 22.25 0.07 -12.05
CA ILE A 387 23.48 -0.09 -11.27
C ILE A 387 23.72 -1.56 -10.92
N ILE A 388 22.71 -2.27 -10.40
CA ILE A 388 22.82 -3.68 -10.00
C ILE A 388 23.11 -4.56 -11.22
N SER A 389 22.47 -4.29 -12.38
CA SER A 389 22.69 -5.07 -13.60
C SER A 389 24.04 -4.84 -14.27
N GLY A 390 24.80 -3.83 -13.81
CA GLY A 390 26.07 -3.42 -14.45
C GLY A 390 25.88 -2.67 -15.78
N LYS A 391 24.66 -2.24 -16.12
CA LYS A 391 24.38 -1.40 -17.29
C LYS A 391 24.85 0.04 -17.10
N ALA A 392 24.88 0.52 -15.85
CA ALA A 392 25.41 1.83 -15.51
C ALA A 392 26.93 1.85 -15.73
N SER A 393 27.43 2.63 -16.69
CA SER A 393 28.86 2.84 -16.93
C SER A 393 29.55 3.49 -15.74
N SER A 394 28.86 4.35 -15.00
CA SER A 394 29.29 4.97 -13.75
C SER A 394 28.14 4.93 -12.74
N PRO A 395 28.19 4.08 -11.70
CA PRO A 395 27.17 4.03 -10.66
C PRO A 395 26.89 5.40 -10.03
N LYS A 396 27.94 6.18 -9.74
CA LYS A 396 27.82 7.53 -9.16
C LYS A 396 27.08 8.48 -10.09
N ALA A 397 27.51 8.56 -11.36
CA ALA A 397 26.87 9.46 -12.32
C ALA A 397 25.41 9.08 -12.59
N THR A 398 25.09 7.77 -12.62
CA THR A 398 23.70 7.29 -12.75
C THR A 398 22.87 7.72 -11.53
N TRP A 399 23.42 7.61 -10.32
CA TRP A 399 22.75 8.04 -9.10
C TRP A 399 22.50 9.54 -9.06
N ASP A 400 23.50 10.36 -9.40
CA ASP A 400 23.38 11.83 -9.43
C ASP A 400 22.39 12.30 -10.49
N ALA A 401 22.37 11.64 -11.66
CA ALA A 401 21.39 11.93 -12.71
C ALA A 401 19.95 11.61 -12.24
N MET A 402 19.75 10.50 -11.53
CA MET A 402 18.46 10.13 -10.93
C MET A 402 18.03 11.17 -9.90
N VAL A 403 18.89 11.57 -8.95
CA VAL A 403 18.59 12.60 -7.95
C VAL A 403 18.16 13.90 -8.62
N LYS A 404 18.93 14.36 -9.63
CA LYS A 404 18.59 15.57 -10.39
C LYS A 404 17.24 15.46 -11.09
N ALA A 405 16.96 14.33 -11.73
CA ALA A 405 15.70 14.11 -12.43
C ALA A 405 14.49 14.16 -11.48
N ILE A 406 14.62 13.56 -10.29
CA ILE A 406 13.58 13.58 -9.25
C ILE A 406 13.36 15.04 -8.75
N ASP A 407 14.44 15.76 -8.44
CA ASP A 407 14.35 17.16 -7.98
C ASP A 407 13.69 18.06 -9.04
N GLU A 408 13.96 17.83 -10.33
CA GLU A 408 13.30 18.54 -11.42
C GLU A 408 11.80 18.23 -11.52
N LYS A 409 11.40 16.98 -11.26
CA LYS A 409 9.99 16.59 -11.21
C LYS A 409 9.27 17.22 -10.02
N ILE A 410 9.89 17.22 -8.84
CA ILE A 410 9.35 17.83 -7.62
C ILE A 410 9.10 19.33 -7.83
N LYS A 411 10.00 20.03 -8.51
CA LYS A 411 9.86 21.48 -8.80
C LYS A 411 8.73 21.80 -9.79
N LYS A 412 8.35 20.84 -10.61
CA LYS A 412 7.29 21.01 -11.64
C LYS A 412 5.89 20.68 -11.13
N GLY A 413 5.77 20.02 -9.99
CA GLY A 413 4.49 19.65 -9.49
C GLY A 413 3.93 19.09 -8.55
#